data_be8cf10c0d0e3837977d3d2266373d05
#
_entry.id   be8cf10c0d0e3837977d3d2266373d05
#
_cell.length_a   1.000
_cell.length_b   1.000
_cell.length_c   1.000
_cell.angle_alpha   90.00
_cell.angle_beta   90.00
_cell.angle_gamma   90.00
#
_symmetry.space_group_name_H-M   'P 1'
#
loop_
_entity.id
_entity.type
_entity.pdbx_description
1 polymer ?
#
loop_
_entity_poly.entity_id
_entity_poly.type
_entity_poly.pdbx_seq_one_letter_code
_entity_poly.pdbx_strand_id
1 'polypeptide(L)'
;MKFFVDTANVEDIKKANDMGVICGVTTNPSLIAKEGRDFNEVIKEIASIVDGPISGEVKATTVDAEGMIAEGREIAKIHPNMVVKIPMTVEGLKATKVLASEGIKTNVTLVFTANQALLAARAGATYVSPFLGRLDDISQPGIDLIRQIADMFAVAGIETEIIAASVRNPIHVTDCALAGADIATVPYSVIAQMTKHPLTDQGIAKFQADYKAVFGE
;
A
#
# COMPACT_ATOMS: atom_id res chain seq x y z
N MET A 1 -3.95 -11.40 4.94
CA MET A 1 -3.46 -10.06 4.54
C MET A 1 -3.07 -10.08 3.08
N LYS A 2 -3.56 -9.13 2.30
CA LYS A 2 -3.20 -8.93 0.88
C LYS A 2 -1.90 -8.13 0.76
N PHE A 3 -1.22 -8.24 -0.38
CA PHE A 3 -0.02 -7.43 -0.67
C PHE A 3 -0.27 -6.43 -1.78
N PHE A 4 0.12 -5.18 -1.55
CA PHE A 4 0.36 -4.18 -2.58
C PHE A 4 1.87 -3.94 -2.68
N VAL A 5 2.36 -3.52 -3.85
CA VAL A 5 3.74 -3.04 -3.97
C VAL A 5 3.78 -1.52 -3.84
N ASP A 6 4.72 -1.00 -3.04
CA ASP A 6 4.89 0.43 -2.78
C ASP A 6 6.01 1.01 -3.64
N THR A 7 5.68 1.34 -4.88
CA THR A 7 6.63 1.90 -5.85
C THR A 7 5.90 2.52 -7.04
N ALA A 8 6.56 3.46 -7.74
CA ALA A 8 6.18 3.93 -9.06
C ALA A 8 7.09 3.38 -10.17
N ASN A 9 8.12 2.59 -9.79
CA ASN A 9 9.03 1.97 -10.74
C ASN A 9 8.37 0.79 -11.43
N VAL A 10 8.16 0.93 -12.74
CA VAL A 10 7.43 -0.05 -13.55
C VAL A 10 8.13 -1.41 -13.60
N GLU A 11 9.45 -1.45 -13.61
CA GLU A 11 10.20 -2.71 -13.64
C GLU A 11 10.07 -3.48 -12.32
N ASP A 12 10.06 -2.79 -11.18
CA ASP A 12 9.82 -3.42 -9.89
C ASP A 12 8.37 -3.94 -9.78
N ILE A 13 7.40 -3.19 -10.35
CA ILE A 13 6.00 -3.63 -10.40
C ILE A 13 5.85 -4.89 -11.25
N LYS A 14 6.47 -4.94 -12.44
CA LYS A 14 6.47 -6.14 -13.30
C LYS A 14 7.02 -7.35 -12.55
N LYS A 15 8.20 -7.21 -11.93
CA LYS A 15 8.82 -8.30 -11.15
C LYS A 15 7.93 -8.78 -10.00
N ALA A 16 7.30 -7.87 -9.26
CA ALA A 16 6.40 -8.23 -8.18
C ALA A 16 5.13 -8.91 -8.70
N ASN A 17 4.58 -8.42 -9.83
CA ASN A 17 3.40 -9.00 -10.48
C ASN A 17 3.69 -10.40 -11.03
N ASP A 18 4.85 -10.62 -11.64
CA ASP A 18 5.27 -11.93 -12.16
C ASP A 18 5.43 -12.99 -11.06
N MET A 19 5.73 -12.57 -9.82
CA MET A 19 5.71 -13.48 -8.66
C MET A 19 4.30 -13.94 -8.28
N GLY A 20 3.24 -13.29 -8.77
CA GLY A 20 1.84 -13.62 -8.46
C GLY A 20 1.42 -13.34 -7.01
N VAL A 21 2.16 -12.51 -6.28
CA VAL A 21 1.91 -12.26 -4.84
C VAL A 21 1.22 -10.93 -4.55
N ILE A 22 1.21 -10.00 -5.49
CA ILE A 22 0.59 -8.69 -5.31
C ILE A 22 -0.79 -8.63 -5.97
N CYS A 23 -1.66 -7.78 -5.43
CA CYS A 23 -2.99 -7.51 -5.98
C CYS A 23 -3.31 -6.01 -6.07
N GLY A 24 -2.31 -5.13 -5.96
CA GLY A 24 -2.47 -3.70 -6.07
C GLY A 24 -1.15 -2.94 -5.93
N VAL A 25 -1.23 -1.63 -6.10
CA VAL A 25 -0.06 -0.74 -6.08
C VAL A 25 -0.38 0.51 -5.28
N THR A 26 0.56 0.97 -4.46
CA THR A 26 0.51 2.33 -3.92
C THR A 26 1.65 3.17 -4.49
N THR A 27 1.31 4.39 -4.87
CA THR A 27 2.28 5.42 -5.23
C THR A 27 2.17 6.61 -4.30
N ASN A 28 3.10 7.53 -4.40
CA ASN A 28 3.05 8.82 -3.73
C ASN A 28 3.87 9.86 -4.52
N PRO A 29 3.72 11.17 -4.24
CA PRO A 29 4.41 12.21 -4.99
C PRO A 29 5.94 12.03 -5.05
N SER A 30 6.56 11.54 -3.97
CA SER A 30 8.01 11.30 -3.92
C SER A 30 8.45 10.12 -4.80
N LEU A 31 7.64 9.06 -4.88
CA LEU A 31 7.92 7.92 -5.74
C LEU A 31 7.76 8.30 -7.22
N ILE A 32 6.70 9.02 -7.57
CA ILE A 32 6.48 9.52 -8.93
C ILE A 32 7.60 10.48 -9.35
N ALA A 33 8.01 11.40 -8.47
CA ALA A 33 9.09 12.34 -8.75
C ALA A 33 10.42 11.66 -9.07
N LYS A 34 10.73 10.52 -8.44
CA LYS A 34 11.94 9.73 -8.71
C LYS A 34 11.96 9.15 -10.12
N GLU A 35 10.83 8.83 -10.70
CA GLU A 35 10.75 8.29 -12.05
C GLU A 35 11.01 9.37 -13.13
N GLY A 36 10.87 10.67 -12.81
CA GLY A 36 11.11 11.78 -13.75
C GLY A 36 10.17 11.78 -14.96
N ARG A 37 9.00 11.10 -14.86
CA ARG A 37 8.01 10.92 -15.92
C ARG A 37 6.69 11.59 -15.57
N ASP A 38 5.85 11.79 -16.56
CA ASP A 38 4.48 12.29 -16.35
C ASP A 38 3.65 11.33 -15.50
N PHE A 39 2.90 11.88 -14.55
CA PHE A 39 2.08 11.10 -13.62
C PHE A 39 1.05 10.21 -14.35
N ASN A 40 0.33 10.78 -15.32
CA ASN A 40 -0.73 10.03 -16.01
C ASN A 40 -0.15 8.90 -16.87
N GLU A 41 1.02 9.11 -17.50
CA GLU A 41 1.70 8.07 -18.26
C GLU A 41 2.12 6.91 -17.38
N VAL A 42 2.77 7.20 -16.23
CA VAL A 42 3.20 6.16 -15.28
C VAL A 42 2.01 5.39 -14.74
N ILE A 43 0.94 6.06 -14.32
CA ILE A 43 -0.26 5.40 -13.80
C ILE A 43 -0.95 4.51 -14.86
N LYS A 44 -1.06 4.97 -16.10
CA LYS A 44 -1.63 4.16 -17.18
C LYS A 44 -0.79 2.90 -17.46
N GLU A 45 0.53 3.04 -17.44
CA GLU A 45 1.43 1.88 -17.60
C GLU A 45 1.27 0.90 -16.43
N ILE A 46 1.23 1.37 -15.18
CA ILE A 46 0.96 0.54 -14.01
C ILE A 46 -0.39 -0.19 -14.15
N ALA A 47 -1.44 0.51 -14.58
CA ALA A 47 -2.78 -0.06 -14.77
C ALA A 47 -2.83 -1.14 -15.86
N SER A 48 -1.92 -1.12 -16.82
CA SER A 48 -1.80 -2.17 -17.83
C SER A 48 -1.11 -3.44 -17.32
N ILE A 49 -0.43 -3.37 -16.17
CA ILE A 49 0.34 -4.49 -15.60
C ILE A 49 -0.42 -5.16 -14.45
N VAL A 50 -1.03 -4.36 -13.56
CA VAL A 50 -1.68 -4.86 -12.35
C VAL A 50 -3.19 -4.69 -12.45
N ASP A 51 -3.91 -5.80 -12.40
CA ASP A 51 -5.37 -5.81 -12.31
C ASP A 51 -5.80 -5.75 -10.83
N GLY A 52 -5.87 -4.53 -10.29
CA GLY A 52 -6.22 -4.30 -8.90
C GLY A 52 -6.14 -2.82 -8.51
N PRO A 53 -6.43 -2.46 -7.26
CA PRO A 53 -6.42 -1.08 -6.80
C PRO A 53 -5.06 -0.40 -6.99
N ILE A 54 -5.07 0.80 -7.55
CA ILE A 54 -3.88 1.64 -7.75
C ILE A 54 -4.09 2.97 -7.05
N SER A 55 -3.34 3.23 -5.99
CA SER A 55 -3.41 4.49 -5.25
C SER A 55 -2.56 5.56 -5.93
N GLY A 56 -3.24 6.57 -6.50
CA GLY A 56 -2.64 7.81 -7.02
C GLY A 56 -2.96 8.98 -6.11
N GLU A 57 -1.93 9.68 -5.63
CA GLU A 57 -2.08 10.75 -4.64
C GLU A 57 -2.27 12.11 -5.31
N VAL A 58 -3.14 12.95 -4.73
CA VAL A 58 -3.25 14.37 -5.10
C VAL A 58 -1.91 15.08 -4.92
N LYS A 59 -1.70 16.18 -5.62
CA LYS A 59 -0.44 16.93 -5.58
C LYS A 59 -0.13 17.38 -4.16
N ALA A 60 1.13 17.28 -3.75
CA ALA A 60 1.58 17.72 -2.43
C ALA A 60 1.38 19.22 -2.17
N THR A 61 1.23 20.02 -3.22
CA THR A 61 0.98 21.47 -3.14
C THR A 61 -0.51 21.83 -3.04
N THR A 62 -1.43 20.89 -3.25
CA THR A 62 -2.87 21.10 -3.13
C THR A 62 -3.29 20.89 -1.68
N VAL A 63 -3.65 21.96 -1.00
CA VAL A 63 -3.88 21.94 0.47
C VAL A 63 -5.35 22.16 0.87
N ASP A 64 -6.20 22.59 -0.05
CA ASP A 64 -7.63 22.84 0.18
C ASP A 64 -8.50 21.70 -0.37
N ALA A 65 -9.72 21.58 0.18
CA ALA A 65 -10.64 20.51 -0.19
C ALA A 65 -11.10 20.60 -1.65
N GLU A 66 -11.34 21.78 -2.17
CA GLU A 66 -11.86 21.99 -3.55
C GLU A 66 -10.82 21.52 -4.56
N GLY A 67 -9.56 21.88 -4.37
CA GLY A 67 -8.44 21.43 -5.20
C GLY A 67 -8.27 19.92 -5.15
N MET A 68 -8.29 19.30 -3.94
CA MET A 68 -8.18 17.85 -3.78
C MET A 68 -9.35 17.11 -4.43
N ILE A 69 -10.58 17.64 -4.37
CA ILE A 69 -11.75 17.07 -5.03
C ILE A 69 -11.59 17.13 -6.56
N ALA A 70 -11.19 18.29 -7.09
CA ALA A 70 -10.99 18.46 -8.53
C ALA A 70 -9.91 17.49 -9.05
N GLU A 71 -8.76 17.41 -8.40
CA GLU A 71 -7.69 16.48 -8.76
C GLU A 71 -8.13 15.02 -8.59
N GLY A 72 -8.84 14.70 -7.51
CA GLY A 72 -9.34 13.36 -7.25
C GLY A 72 -10.27 12.85 -8.35
N ARG A 73 -11.16 13.70 -8.86
CA ARG A 73 -12.03 13.37 -10.01
C ARG A 73 -11.23 13.08 -11.27
N GLU A 74 -10.16 13.84 -11.52
CA GLU A 74 -9.29 13.61 -12.70
C GLU A 74 -8.47 12.31 -12.54
N ILE A 75 -7.93 12.05 -11.36
CA ILE A 75 -7.22 10.79 -11.05
C ILE A 75 -8.16 9.59 -11.25
N ALA A 76 -9.38 9.66 -10.74
CA ALA A 76 -10.36 8.57 -10.86
C ALA A 76 -10.74 8.24 -12.32
N LYS A 77 -10.64 9.20 -13.25
CA LYS A 77 -10.92 9.00 -14.68
C LYS A 77 -9.83 8.26 -15.43
N ILE A 78 -8.61 8.17 -14.88
CA ILE A 78 -7.47 7.56 -15.58
C ILE A 78 -7.73 6.07 -15.84
N HIS A 79 -8.27 5.34 -14.84
CA HIS A 79 -8.59 3.91 -14.96
C HIS A 79 -9.63 3.52 -13.88
N PRO A 80 -10.49 2.51 -14.13
CA PRO A 80 -11.48 2.05 -13.14
C PRO A 80 -10.90 1.55 -11.80
N ASN A 81 -9.66 1.09 -11.81
CA ASN A 81 -8.96 0.59 -10.61
C ASN A 81 -8.33 1.71 -9.76
N MET A 82 -8.50 2.99 -10.15
CA MET A 82 -7.91 4.09 -9.40
C MET A 82 -8.53 4.25 -8.03
N VAL A 83 -7.66 4.53 -7.07
CA VAL A 83 -7.99 4.92 -5.70
C VAL A 83 -7.31 6.26 -5.44
N VAL A 84 -8.10 7.28 -5.12
CA VAL A 84 -7.57 8.63 -4.89
C VAL A 84 -6.94 8.68 -3.50
N LYS A 85 -5.64 8.91 -3.44
CA LYS A 85 -4.91 9.00 -2.18
C LYS A 85 -4.87 10.44 -1.69
N ILE A 86 -5.26 10.65 -0.42
CA ILE A 86 -5.54 11.97 0.16
C ILE A 86 -4.85 12.07 1.52
N PRO A 87 -4.12 13.18 1.82
CA PRO A 87 -3.47 13.34 3.11
C PRO A 87 -4.47 13.54 4.26
N MET A 88 -4.13 13.03 5.45
CA MET A 88 -4.94 13.11 6.66
C MET A 88 -4.93 14.53 7.24
N THR A 89 -5.79 15.39 6.71
CA THR A 89 -6.02 16.76 7.15
C THR A 89 -7.52 17.05 7.24
N VAL A 90 -7.92 18.16 7.84
CA VAL A 90 -9.33 18.60 7.84
C VAL A 90 -9.84 18.76 6.41
N GLU A 91 -9.07 19.39 5.54
CA GLU A 91 -9.43 19.58 4.13
C GLU A 91 -9.45 18.24 3.37
N GLY A 92 -8.51 17.32 3.67
CA GLY A 92 -8.49 15.97 3.12
C GLY A 92 -9.72 15.14 3.52
N LEU A 93 -10.20 15.27 4.76
CA LEU A 93 -11.43 14.62 5.19
C LEU A 93 -12.67 15.17 4.49
N LYS A 94 -12.75 16.50 4.27
CA LYS A 94 -13.81 17.10 3.48
C LYS A 94 -13.81 16.57 2.04
N ALA A 95 -12.63 16.49 1.42
CA ALA A 95 -12.46 15.94 0.08
C ALA A 95 -12.86 14.45 0.02
N THR A 96 -12.40 13.65 0.99
CA THR A 96 -12.76 12.24 1.11
C THR A 96 -14.27 12.03 1.16
N LYS A 97 -14.99 12.82 1.98
CA LYS A 97 -16.45 12.75 2.08
C LYS A 97 -17.15 12.99 0.73
N VAL A 98 -16.72 14.01 -0.01
CA VAL A 98 -17.31 14.34 -1.31
C VAL A 98 -17.03 13.24 -2.32
N LEU A 99 -15.78 12.82 -2.48
CA LEU A 99 -15.39 11.79 -3.43
C LEU A 99 -16.08 10.44 -3.12
N ALA A 100 -16.16 10.06 -1.84
CA ALA A 100 -16.89 8.86 -1.42
C ALA A 100 -18.38 8.93 -1.78
N SER A 101 -19.04 10.09 -1.62
CA SER A 101 -20.44 10.28 -2.02
C SER A 101 -20.67 10.18 -3.54
N GLU A 102 -19.62 10.36 -4.33
CA GLU A 102 -19.59 10.20 -5.78
C GLU A 102 -19.20 8.77 -6.22
N GLY A 103 -18.99 7.85 -5.27
CA GLY A 103 -18.57 6.47 -5.55
C GLY A 103 -17.08 6.34 -5.91
N ILE A 104 -16.29 7.38 -5.73
CA ILE A 104 -14.84 7.36 -5.96
C ILE A 104 -14.14 6.79 -4.74
N LYS A 105 -13.37 5.71 -4.94
CA LYS A 105 -12.59 5.08 -3.86
C LYS A 105 -11.46 5.99 -3.40
N THR A 106 -11.27 6.08 -2.08
CA THR A 106 -10.23 6.91 -1.48
C THR A 106 -9.34 6.12 -0.53
N ASN A 107 -8.08 6.54 -0.44
CA ASN A 107 -7.08 6.05 0.51
C ASN A 107 -6.55 7.23 1.33
N VAL A 108 -6.98 7.35 2.59
CA VAL A 108 -6.49 8.42 3.46
C VAL A 108 -5.12 8.03 4.01
N THR A 109 -4.12 8.84 3.68
CA THR A 109 -2.69 8.57 3.96
C THR A 109 -2.11 9.50 5.02
N LEU A 110 -0.89 9.21 5.46
CA LEU A 110 -0.21 9.93 6.55
C LEU A 110 -0.99 9.84 7.86
N VAL A 111 -1.47 8.62 8.16
CA VAL A 111 -2.16 8.31 9.40
C VAL A 111 -1.14 7.82 10.44
N PHE A 112 -1.13 8.45 11.60
CA PHE A 112 -0.19 8.17 12.70
C PHE A 112 -0.87 7.91 14.04
N THR A 113 -2.22 7.98 14.10
CA THR A 113 -3.01 7.67 15.29
C THR A 113 -4.28 6.91 14.93
N ALA A 114 -4.79 6.10 15.87
CA ALA A 114 -6.06 5.41 15.68
C ALA A 114 -7.24 6.39 15.53
N ASN A 115 -7.19 7.55 16.20
CA ASN A 115 -8.21 8.60 16.03
C ASN A 115 -8.25 9.14 14.60
N GLN A 116 -7.10 9.34 13.96
CA GLN A 116 -7.04 9.76 12.56
C GLN A 116 -7.67 8.70 11.64
N ALA A 117 -7.38 7.42 11.87
CA ALA A 117 -7.98 6.32 11.10
C ALA A 117 -9.51 6.29 11.27
N LEU A 118 -10.01 6.49 12.50
CA LEU A 118 -11.45 6.55 12.77
C LEU A 118 -12.12 7.71 12.03
N LEU A 119 -11.52 8.90 12.05
CA LEU A 119 -12.04 10.06 11.33
C LEU A 119 -12.08 9.81 9.81
N ALA A 120 -11.03 9.21 9.25
CA ALA A 120 -10.96 8.85 7.83
C ALA A 120 -12.07 7.85 7.46
N ALA A 121 -12.26 6.81 8.25
CA ALA A 121 -13.32 5.83 8.04
C ALA A 121 -14.73 6.48 8.09
N ARG A 122 -14.98 7.36 9.06
CA ARG A 122 -16.24 8.09 9.15
C ARG A 122 -16.48 9.11 8.06
N ALA A 123 -15.42 9.60 7.42
CA ALA A 123 -15.51 10.41 6.22
C ALA A 123 -15.83 9.59 4.96
N GLY A 124 -15.84 8.25 5.04
CA GLY A 124 -16.17 7.35 3.93
C GLY A 124 -14.95 6.84 3.16
N ALA A 125 -13.76 6.89 3.76
CA ALA A 125 -12.56 6.33 3.13
C ALA A 125 -12.72 4.82 2.88
N THR A 126 -12.36 4.37 1.68
CA THR A 126 -12.29 2.94 1.34
C THR A 126 -11.10 2.29 2.04
N TYR A 127 -9.99 3.01 2.10
CA TYR A 127 -8.74 2.58 2.73
C TYR A 127 -8.18 3.66 3.65
N VAL A 128 -7.46 3.22 4.68
CA VAL A 128 -6.58 4.08 5.49
C VAL A 128 -5.15 3.53 5.45
N SER A 129 -4.17 4.42 5.35
CA SER A 129 -2.76 4.04 5.31
C SER A 129 -2.02 4.55 6.56
N PRO A 130 -2.00 3.78 7.67
CA PRO A 130 -1.16 4.06 8.83
C PRO A 130 0.32 3.74 8.53
N PHE A 131 1.22 4.63 8.97
CA PHE A 131 2.65 4.59 8.66
C PHE A 131 3.47 4.03 9.81
N LEU A 132 3.57 2.69 9.92
CA LEU A 132 4.28 2.08 11.04
C LEU A 132 5.79 2.39 11.05
N GLY A 133 6.48 2.31 9.92
CA GLY A 133 7.93 2.48 9.90
C GLY A 133 8.38 3.90 10.26
N ARG A 134 7.58 4.94 9.99
CA ARG A 134 7.90 6.30 10.43
C ARG A 134 7.73 6.48 11.94
N LEU A 135 6.86 5.73 12.58
CA LEU A 135 6.75 5.72 14.04
C LEU A 135 7.98 5.05 14.65
N ASP A 136 8.45 3.94 14.07
CA ASP A 136 9.69 3.29 14.50
C ASP A 136 10.89 4.23 14.39
N ASP A 137 10.95 5.08 13.34
CA ASP A 137 12.02 6.08 13.15
C ASP A 137 12.12 7.07 14.35
N ILE A 138 11.02 7.26 15.10
CA ILE A 138 10.97 8.12 16.30
C ILE A 138 10.85 7.32 17.61
N SER A 139 11.21 6.05 17.58
CA SER A 139 11.19 5.14 18.73
C SER A 139 9.79 4.88 19.32
N GLN A 140 8.77 4.91 18.50
CA GLN A 140 7.42 4.48 18.83
C GLN A 140 7.12 3.18 18.10
N PRO A 141 6.74 2.08 18.80
CA PRO A 141 6.40 0.82 18.11
C PRO A 141 5.25 1.00 17.14
N GLY A 142 5.56 1.11 15.84
CA GLY A 142 4.57 1.40 14.80
C GLY A 142 3.51 0.30 14.65
N ILE A 143 3.87 -0.93 15.00
CA ILE A 143 2.94 -2.06 14.97
C ILE A 143 1.77 -1.92 15.95
N ASP A 144 1.96 -1.21 17.05
CA ASP A 144 0.88 -0.96 18.03
C ASP A 144 -0.22 -0.09 17.42
N LEU A 145 0.14 0.84 16.53
CA LEU A 145 -0.85 1.62 15.77
C LEU A 145 -1.72 0.72 14.88
N ILE A 146 -1.11 -0.21 14.15
CA ILE A 146 -1.84 -1.15 13.28
C ILE A 146 -2.82 -1.97 14.10
N ARG A 147 -2.35 -2.54 15.23
CA ARG A 147 -3.19 -3.34 16.14
C ARG A 147 -4.36 -2.52 16.71
N GLN A 148 -4.09 -1.31 17.19
CA GLN A 148 -5.14 -0.43 17.72
C GLN A 148 -6.23 -0.11 16.68
N ILE A 149 -5.84 0.15 15.43
CA ILE A 149 -6.80 0.44 14.36
C ILE A 149 -7.61 -0.82 14.03
N ALA A 150 -6.97 -1.98 13.90
CA ALA A 150 -7.63 -3.24 13.58
C ALA A 150 -8.65 -3.62 14.67
N ASP A 151 -8.25 -3.57 15.94
CA ASP A 151 -9.14 -3.85 17.08
C ASP A 151 -10.33 -2.87 17.11
N MET A 152 -10.07 -1.58 16.91
CA MET A 152 -11.09 -0.54 16.92
C MET A 152 -12.08 -0.72 15.76
N PHE A 153 -11.60 -1.02 14.56
CA PHE A 153 -12.45 -1.26 13.38
C PHE A 153 -13.31 -2.50 13.55
N ALA A 154 -12.73 -3.57 14.09
CA ALA A 154 -13.46 -4.81 14.40
C ALA A 154 -14.59 -4.57 15.41
N VAL A 155 -14.31 -3.87 16.52
CA VAL A 155 -15.32 -3.56 17.57
C VAL A 155 -16.43 -2.65 17.04
N ALA A 156 -16.07 -1.68 16.17
CA ALA A 156 -17.01 -0.70 15.64
C ALA A 156 -17.74 -1.15 14.37
N GLY A 157 -17.43 -2.33 13.82
CA GLY A 157 -17.97 -2.83 12.56
C GLY A 157 -17.65 -1.91 11.37
N ILE A 158 -16.42 -1.40 11.31
CA ILE A 158 -15.94 -0.51 10.25
C ILE A 158 -15.37 -1.36 9.12
N GLU A 159 -15.84 -1.14 7.89
CA GLU A 159 -15.43 -1.88 6.68
C GLU A 159 -14.24 -1.24 5.94
N THR A 160 -13.78 -0.07 6.37
CA THR A 160 -12.59 0.58 5.79
C THR A 160 -11.38 -0.33 5.96
N GLU A 161 -10.70 -0.71 4.87
CA GLU A 161 -9.55 -1.60 4.90
C GLU A 161 -8.27 -0.85 5.34
N ILE A 162 -7.46 -1.53 6.13
CA ILE A 162 -6.17 -1.01 6.65
C ILE A 162 -5.06 -1.41 5.68
N ILE A 163 -4.40 -0.43 5.06
CA ILE A 163 -3.17 -0.60 4.29
C ILE A 163 -1.99 -0.23 5.19
N ALA A 164 -1.35 -1.20 5.83
CA ALA A 164 -0.12 -0.96 6.57
C ALA A 164 0.96 -0.42 5.62
N ALA A 165 1.40 0.81 5.86
CA ALA A 165 2.31 1.56 5.00
C ALA A 165 3.65 1.88 5.70
N SER A 166 4.65 2.30 4.91
CA SER A 166 6.01 2.53 5.42
C SER A 166 6.65 1.25 5.98
N VAL A 167 6.36 0.11 5.37
CA VAL A 167 6.96 -1.19 5.69
C VAL A 167 8.44 -1.17 5.28
N ARG A 168 9.33 -1.60 6.18
CA ARG A 168 10.78 -1.48 6.00
C ARG A 168 11.52 -2.82 5.87
N ASN A 169 10.93 -3.91 6.34
CA ASN A 169 11.59 -5.21 6.45
C ASN A 169 10.57 -6.36 6.56
N PRO A 170 11.00 -7.63 6.40
CA PRO A 170 10.11 -8.80 6.51
C PRO A 170 9.42 -8.97 7.88
N ILE A 171 10.04 -8.51 8.97
CA ILE A 171 9.45 -8.59 10.32
C ILE A 171 8.19 -7.72 10.36
N HIS A 172 8.26 -6.48 9.85
CA HIS A 172 7.08 -5.61 9.74
C HIS A 172 5.93 -6.29 8.99
N VAL A 173 6.23 -7.05 7.94
CA VAL A 173 5.20 -7.77 7.16
C VAL A 173 4.50 -8.82 8.01
N THR A 174 5.28 -9.64 8.73
CA THR A 174 4.74 -10.66 9.63
C THR A 174 3.92 -10.03 10.75
N ASP A 175 4.44 -8.98 11.37
CA ASP A 175 3.79 -8.30 12.48
C ASP A 175 2.47 -7.64 12.03
N CYS A 176 2.44 -7.00 10.84
CA CYS A 176 1.22 -6.43 10.28
C CYS A 176 0.15 -7.50 10.02
N ALA A 177 0.56 -8.68 9.52
CA ALA A 177 -0.36 -9.79 9.30
C ALA A 177 -0.97 -10.28 10.62
N LEU A 178 -0.16 -10.40 11.66
CA LEU A 178 -0.59 -10.82 13.01
C LEU A 178 -1.40 -9.74 13.74
N ALA A 179 -1.17 -8.47 13.42
CA ALA A 179 -1.89 -7.35 14.01
C ALA A 179 -3.26 -7.08 13.36
N GLY A 180 -3.61 -7.78 12.28
CA GLY A 180 -4.92 -7.65 11.65
C GLY A 180 -5.00 -6.61 10.53
N ALA A 181 -3.88 -6.20 9.92
CA ALA A 181 -3.91 -5.40 8.70
C ALA A 181 -4.58 -6.17 7.56
N ASP A 182 -5.44 -5.51 6.78
CA ASP A 182 -6.06 -6.12 5.60
C ASP A 182 -5.06 -6.24 4.45
N ILE A 183 -4.22 -5.25 4.31
CA ILE A 183 -3.23 -5.08 3.24
C ILE A 183 -1.92 -4.58 3.86
N ALA A 184 -0.78 -5.05 3.35
CA ALA A 184 0.50 -4.39 3.54
C ALA A 184 0.99 -3.88 2.19
N THR A 185 1.37 -2.60 2.12
CA THR A 185 2.06 -2.09 0.93
C THR A 185 3.57 -2.09 1.18
N VAL A 186 4.26 -2.87 0.36
CA VAL A 186 5.62 -3.34 0.64
C VAL A 186 6.54 -2.98 -0.53
N PRO A 187 7.73 -2.39 -0.29
CA PRO A 187 8.73 -2.20 -1.35
C PRO A 187 9.12 -3.55 -1.99
N TYR A 188 9.34 -3.56 -3.31
CA TYR A 188 9.76 -4.79 -4.01
C TYR A 188 10.99 -5.46 -3.39
N SER A 189 11.98 -4.66 -2.96
CA SER A 189 13.17 -5.18 -2.29
C SER A 189 12.87 -5.99 -1.02
N VAL A 190 11.85 -5.59 -0.27
CA VAL A 190 11.40 -6.33 0.93
C VAL A 190 10.66 -7.60 0.52
N ILE A 191 9.79 -7.54 -0.51
CA ILE A 191 9.11 -8.73 -1.05
C ILE A 191 10.17 -9.77 -1.49
N ALA A 192 11.17 -9.34 -2.25
CA ALA A 192 12.27 -10.21 -2.68
C ALA A 192 13.10 -10.75 -1.51
N GLN A 193 13.29 -9.96 -0.45
CA GLN A 193 13.98 -10.42 0.76
C GLN A 193 13.21 -11.52 1.49
N MET A 194 11.89 -11.48 1.50
CA MET A 194 11.04 -12.48 2.16
C MET A 194 11.20 -13.90 1.56
N THR A 195 11.68 -14.02 0.34
CA THR A 195 11.91 -15.33 -0.29
C THR A 195 13.24 -15.98 0.11
N LYS A 196 14.14 -15.24 0.76
CA LYS A 196 15.51 -15.70 1.04
C LYS A 196 15.60 -16.34 2.41
N HIS A 197 16.06 -17.58 2.44
CA HIS A 197 16.38 -18.27 3.69
C HIS A 197 17.53 -19.29 3.49
N PRO A 198 18.58 -19.29 4.34
CA PRO A 198 19.71 -20.22 4.18
C PRO A 198 19.35 -21.69 4.13
N LEU A 199 18.33 -22.10 4.89
CA LEU A 199 17.85 -23.50 4.88
C LEU A 199 17.11 -23.86 3.59
N THR A 200 16.48 -22.91 2.93
CA THR A 200 15.87 -23.11 1.59
C THR A 200 16.97 -23.39 0.57
N ASP A 201 18.01 -22.59 0.55
CA ASP A 201 19.15 -22.74 -0.37
C ASP A 201 19.86 -24.09 -0.13
N GLN A 202 20.12 -24.44 1.14
CA GLN A 202 20.72 -25.72 1.51
C GLN A 202 19.83 -26.92 1.13
N GLY A 203 18.52 -26.78 1.35
CA GLY A 203 17.53 -27.80 0.97
C GLY A 203 17.50 -28.05 -0.53
N ILE A 204 17.47 -26.98 -1.32
CA ILE A 204 17.52 -27.07 -2.79
C ILE A 204 18.81 -27.76 -3.25
N ALA A 205 19.96 -27.31 -2.73
CA ALA A 205 21.25 -27.90 -3.09
C ALA A 205 21.33 -29.42 -2.75
N LYS A 206 20.81 -29.81 -1.57
CA LYS A 206 20.71 -31.19 -1.18
C LYS A 206 19.82 -32.01 -2.14
N PHE A 207 18.62 -31.52 -2.45
CA PHE A 207 17.70 -32.23 -3.36
C PHE A 207 18.31 -32.39 -4.74
N GLN A 208 18.99 -31.38 -5.28
CA GLN A 208 19.70 -31.45 -6.55
C GLN A 208 20.81 -32.51 -6.51
N ALA A 209 21.60 -32.56 -5.43
CA ALA A 209 22.67 -33.57 -5.27
C ALA A 209 22.10 -34.99 -5.20
N ASP A 210 21.04 -35.21 -4.39
CA ASP A 210 20.38 -36.49 -4.25
C ASP A 210 19.77 -36.96 -5.60
N TYR A 211 19.12 -36.07 -6.34
CA TYR A 211 18.53 -36.34 -7.67
C TYR A 211 19.62 -36.75 -8.68
N LYS A 212 20.70 -35.98 -8.74
CA LYS A 212 21.84 -36.26 -9.63
C LYS A 212 22.50 -37.60 -9.33
N ALA A 213 22.62 -37.97 -8.06
CA ALA A 213 23.21 -39.24 -7.65
C ALA A 213 22.41 -40.47 -8.15
N VAL A 214 21.08 -40.33 -8.26
CA VAL A 214 20.18 -41.43 -8.68
C VAL A 214 19.97 -41.43 -10.20
N PHE A 215 19.78 -40.26 -10.82
CA PHE A 215 19.35 -40.17 -12.22
C PHE A 215 20.47 -39.72 -13.18
N GLY A 216 21.62 -39.26 -12.68
CA GLY A 216 22.79 -38.94 -13.51
C GLY A 216 22.72 -37.64 -14.32
N GLU A 217 21.76 -36.74 -14.01
CA GLU A 217 21.55 -35.44 -14.66
C GLU A 217 22.16 -34.28 -13.87
#